data_263eec6f7354b059be8e0527b4e27353
#
_entry.id   263eec6f7354b059be8e0527b4e27353
#
_cell.length_a   1.000
_cell.length_b   1.000
_cell.length_c   1.000
_cell.angle_alpha   90.00
_cell.angle_beta   90.00
_cell.angle_gamma   90.00
#
_symmetry.space_group_name_H-M   'P 1'
#
loop_
_entity.id
_entity.type
_entity.pdbx_description
1 polymer ?
#
loop_
_entity_poly.entity_id
_entity_poly.type
_entity_poly.pdbx_seq_one_letter_code
_entity_poly.pdbx_strand_id
1 'polypeptide(L)'
;NKDGSNISENSLYFEETKKSLTTRVKRLRTTSAWAEDPAPRTRHLVTNIIIENGSADDSLSVRNSFLFLRSRAGDAGIEQLCGERLDVLRKVNNQWQIASRKIIPDQAVLGVMNLSMFL
;
A
#
# COMPACT_ATOMS: atom_id res chain seq x y z
N ASN A 1 -11.58 12.29 -14.05
CA ASN A 1 -11.58 11.85 -13.92
C ASN A 1 -11.57 11.42 -14.11
N LYS A 2 -11.82 12.02 -13.49
CA LYS A 2 -11.96 11.24 -13.99
C LYS A 2 -11.00 10.18 -14.16
N ASP A 3 -10.24 10.16 -13.95
CA ASP A 3 -9.23 9.31 -14.03
C ASP A 3 -9.29 8.15 -13.12
N GLY A 4 -9.53 8.34 -11.87
CA GLY A 4 -9.66 7.27 -10.90
C GLY A 4 -10.80 6.35 -11.24
N SER A 5 -11.85 6.88 -11.78
CA SER A 5 -12.99 6.06 -12.12
C SER A 5 -12.69 5.08 -13.24
N ASN A 6 -11.83 5.47 -14.17
CA ASN A 6 -11.46 4.55 -15.24
C ASN A 6 -10.65 3.39 -14.71
N ILE A 7 -9.79 3.65 -13.78
CA ILE A 7 -9.01 2.58 -13.17
C ILE A 7 -9.91 1.64 -12.39
N SER A 8 -10.84 2.19 -11.66
CA SER A 8 -11.70 1.38 -10.81
C SER A 8 -12.66 0.50 -11.58
N GLU A 9 -12.94 0.82 -12.83
CA GLU A 9 -13.81 -0.03 -13.63
C GLU A 9 -13.18 -1.36 -13.95
N ASN A 10 -11.86 -1.38 -14.11
CA ASN A 10 -11.18 -2.57 -14.60
C ASN A 10 -10.25 -3.19 -13.58
N SER A 11 -9.92 -2.47 -12.54
CA SER A 11 -9.02 -2.98 -11.52
C SER A 11 -9.31 -2.29 -10.21
N LEU A 12 -9.02 -2.98 -9.13
CA LEU A 12 -9.09 -2.39 -7.80
C LEU A 12 -7.81 -1.64 -7.52
N TYR A 13 -7.93 -0.52 -6.86
CA TYR A 13 -6.75 0.17 -6.39
C TYR A 13 -7.06 0.90 -5.10
N PHE A 14 -6.02 1.18 -4.35
CA PHE A 14 -6.11 1.97 -3.13
C PHE A 14 -5.23 3.20 -3.27
N GLU A 15 -5.71 4.31 -2.75
CA GLU A 15 -4.92 5.51 -2.69
C GLU A 15 -4.76 5.92 -1.24
N GLU A 16 -3.51 6.01 -0.81
CA GLU A 16 -3.20 6.36 0.57
C GLU A 16 -2.55 7.71 0.63
N THR A 17 -3.02 8.54 1.53
CA THR A 17 -2.37 9.78 1.90
C THR A 17 -1.90 9.66 3.33
N LYS A 18 -1.10 10.63 3.78
CA LYS A 18 -0.68 10.61 5.17
C LYS A 18 -1.87 10.61 6.12
N LYS A 19 -2.91 11.34 5.75
CA LYS A 19 -4.11 11.43 6.58
C LYS A 19 -4.82 10.08 6.68
N SER A 20 -5.03 9.44 5.54
CA SER A 20 -5.74 8.16 5.54
C SER A 20 -4.91 7.07 6.21
N LEU A 21 -3.60 7.10 6.03
CA LEU A 21 -2.72 6.15 6.67
C LEU A 21 -2.74 6.33 8.19
N THR A 22 -2.74 7.56 8.65
CA THR A 22 -2.82 7.85 10.08
C THR A 22 -4.11 7.28 10.67
N THR A 23 -5.22 7.44 9.95
CA THR A 23 -6.50 6.89 10.39
C THR A 23 -6.44 5.37 10.51
N ARG A 24 -5.83 4.72 9.53
CA ARG A 24 -5.70 3.26 9.55
C ARG A 24 -4.83 2.79 10.72
N VAL A 25 -3.74 3.50 10.99
CA VAL A 25 -2.89 3.14 12.12
C VAL A 25 -3.65 3.28 13.43
N LYS A 26 -4.40 4.35 13.59
CA LYS A 26 -5.20 4.53 14.81
C LYS A 26 -6.22 3.40 14.97
N ARG A 27 -6.85 3.00 13.88
CA ARG A 27 -7.82 1.91 13.92
C ARG A 27 -7.17 0.61 14.34
N LEU A 28 -5.98 0.34 13.83
CA LEU A 28 -5.25 -0.86 14.21
C LEU A 28 -4.91 -0.89 15.69
N ARG A 29 -4.55 0.25 16.24
CA ARG A 29 -4.20 0.30 17.66
C ARG A 29 -5.39 0.02 18.57
N THR A 30 -6.61 0.28 18.08
CA THR A 30 -7.80 0.11 18.91
C THR A 30 -8.49 -1.23 18.69
N THR A 31 -8.39 -1.80 17.50
CA THR A 31 -9.13 -3.01 17.15
C THR A 31 -8.28 -4.20 16.82
N SER A 32 -7.20 -4.03 16.09
CA SER A 32 -6.49 -5.20 15.60
C SER A 32 -5.69 -5.89 16.68
N ALA A 33 -5.43 -5.24 17.79
CA ALA A 33 -4.83 -5.92 18.93
C ALA A 33 -5.70 -7.07 19.40
N TRP A 34 -7.00 -7.00 19.14
CA TRP A 34 -7.93 -8.06 19.48
C TRP A 34 -8.06 -9.10 18.39
N ALA A 35 -8.03 -8.66 17.13
CA ALA A 35 -8.28 -9.55 16.00
C ALA A 35 -7.07 -10.35 15.59
N GLU A 36 -5.88 -9.84 15.86
CA GLU A 36 -4.64 -10.42 15.35
C GLU A 36 -3.67 -10.68 16.49
N ASP A 37 -3.97 -11.71 17.27
CA ASP A 37 -3.10 -12.10 18.37
C ASP A 37 -2.87 -13.61 18.28
N PRO A 38 -1.66 -14.06 17.94
CA PRO A 38 -0.51 -13.23 17.63
C PRO A 38 -0.63 -12.53 16.29
N ALA A 39 0.09 -11.43 16.14
CA ALA A 39 0.10 -10.70 14.89
C ALA A 39 0.66 -11.57 13.76
N PRO A 40 0.16 -11.44 12.55
CA PRO A 40 0.71 -12.18 11.42
C PRO A 40 2.11 -11.69 11.08
N ARG A 41 2.88 -12.55 10.46
CA ARG A 41 4.18 -12.18 9.91
C ARG A 41 3.95 -11.68 8.49
N THR A 42 4.53 -10.55 8.18
CA THR A 42 4.40 -9.95 6.85
C THR A 42 5.76 -9.68 6.26
N ARG A 43 5.82 -9.67 4.94
CA ARG A 43 7.05 -9.37 4.24
C ARG A 43 6.72 -8.66 2.93
N HIS A 44 7.46 -7.60 2.64
CA HIS A 44 7.32 -6.85 1.40
C HIS A 44 8.58 -7.04 0.57
N LEU A 45 8.40 -7.46 -0.68
CA LEU A 45 9.47 -7.50 -1.64
C LEU A 45 9.14 -6.46 -2.71
N VAL A 46 10.08 -5.57 -2.98
CA VAL A 46 9.86 -4.44 -3.89
C VAL A 46 10.90 -4.50 -4.99
N THR A 47 10.45 -4.31 -6.22
CA THR A 47 11.32 -4.41 -7.38
C THR A 47 10.84 -3.46 -8.48
N ASN A 48 11.61 -3.37 -9.56
CA ASN A 48 11.25 -2.56 -10.73
C ASN A 48 10.96 -1.11 -10.35
N ILE A 49 11.86 -0.53 -9.58
CA ILE A 49 11.70 0.84 -9.10
C ILE A 49 12.09 1.81 -10.21
N ILE A 50 11.16 2.70 -10.56
CA ILE A 50 11.37 3.73 -11.57
C ILE A 50 11.09 5.07 -10.90
N ILE A 51 12.05 5.98 -10.97
CA ILE A 51 11.95 7.28 -10.35
C ILE A 51 11.97 8.34 -11.45
N GLU A 52 10.98 9.22 -11.42
CA GLU A 52 10.87 10.34 -12.34
C GLU A 52 10.66 11.62 -11.57
N ASN A 53 10.95 12.74 -12.21
CA ASN A 53 10.70 14.03 -11.60
C ASN A 53 9.21 14.21 -11.40
N GLY A 54 8.84 14.76 -10.26
CA GLY A 54 7.46 15.09 -9.99
C GLY A 54 7.04 16.42 -10.63
N SER A 55 5.86 16.86 -10.22
CA SER A 55 5.31 18.10 -10.75
C SER A 55 5.96 19.36 -10.16
N ALA A 56 6.74 19.22 -9.10
CA ALA A 56 7.43 20.32 -8.46
C ALA A 56 8.88 19.92 -8.20
N ASP A 57 9.74 20.91 -7.96
CA ASP A 57 11.17 20.68 -7.82
C ASP A 57 11.52 19.76 -6.64
N ASP A 58 10.71 19.81 -5.59
CA ASP A 58 10.96 19.01 -4.40
C ASP A 58 10.05 17.77 -4.37
N SER A 59 9.66 17.29 -5.54
CA SER A 59 8.72 16.19 -5.69
C SER A 59 9.29 15.15 -6.64
N LEU A 60 9.03 13.89 -6.35
CA LEU A 60 9.40 12.76 -7.21
C LEU A 60 8.19 11.86 -7.39
N SER A 61 8.11 11.28 -8.57
CA SER A 61 7.13 10.26 -8.88
C SER A 61 7.84 8.93 -8.92
N VAL A 62 7.39 7.95 -8.13
CA VAL A 62 8.06 6.66 -8.03
C VAL A 62 7.06 5.57 -8.33
N ARG A 63 7.45 4.68 -9.23
CA ARG A 63 6.67 3.49 -9.55
C ARG A 63 7.46 2.26 -9.15
N ASN A 64 6.80 1.27 -8.60
CA ASN A 64 7.45 0.01 -8.30
C ASN A 64 6.44 -1.13 -8.35
N SER A 65 6.97 -2.34 -8.45
CA SER A 65 6.18 -3.55 -8.31
C SER A 65 6.43 -4.12 -6.93
N PHE A 66 5.43 -4.77 -6.37
CA PHE A 66 5.59 -5.34 -5.04
C PHE A 66 5.00 -6.74 -4.98
N LEU A 67 5.54 -7.51 -4.06
CA LEU A 67 4.98 -8.79 -3.64
C LEU A 67 4.87 -8.74 -2.12
N PHE A 68 3.66 -8.84 -1.62
CA PHE A 68 3.37 -8.84 -0.20
C PHE A 68 3.01 -10.25 0.25
N LEU A 69 3.64 -10.72 1.30
CA LEU A 69 3.41 -12.05 1.85
C LEU A 69 2.95 -11.90 3.29
N ARG A 70 1.98 -12.73 3.67
CA ARG A 70 1.48 -12.74 5.04
C ARG A 70 1.22 -14.17 5.48
N SER A 71 1.73 -14.51 6.68
CA SER A 71 1.45 -15.79 7.28
C SER A 71 0.88 -15.56 8.68
N ARG A 72 -0.06 -16.39 9.07
CA ARG A 72 -0.68 -16.32 10.38
C ARG A 72 -0.36 -17.58 11.17
N ALA A 73 -0.23 -17.41 12.48
CA ALA A 73 -0.05 -18.57 13.36
C ALA A 73 -1.26 -19.48 13.23
N GLY A 74 -1.01 -20.76 13.10
CA GLY A 74 -2.07 -21.74 12.97
C GLY A 74 -2.51 -22.02 11.55
N ASP A 75 -2.09 -21.20 10.59
CA ASP A 75 -2.38 -21.42 9.20
C ASP A 75 -1.18 -22.04 8.50
N ALA A 76 -1.43 -23.05 7.68
CA ALA A 76 -0.38 -23.71 6.94
C ALA A 76 0.02 -22.93 5.69
N GLY A 77 -0.82 -22.04 5.20
CA GLY A 77 -0.59 -21.34 3.96
C GLY A 77 -0.01 -19.94 4.15
N ILE A 78 0.48 -19.40 3.05
CA ILE A 78 0.95 -18.03 2.99
C ILE A 78 0.03 -17.30 2.04
N GLU A 79 -0.54 -16.18 2.50
CA GLU A 79 -1.30 -15.31 1.65
C GLU A 79 -0.34 -14.39 0.91
N GLN A 80 -0.65 -14.11 -0.35
CA GLN A 80 0.21 -13.23 -1.12
C GLN A 80 -0.62 -12.30 -2.00
N LEU A 81 -0.07 -11.12 -2.22
CA LEU A 81 -0.69 -10.11 -3.05
C LEU A 81 0.42 -9.41 -3.81
N CYS A 82 0.28 -9.25 -5.11
CA CYS A 82 1.25 -8.50 -5.88
C CYS A 82 0.54 -7.44 -6.72
N GLY A 83 1.33 -6.46 -7.15
CA GLY A 83 0.79 -5.37 -7.94
C GLY A 83 1.81 -4.26 -8.09
N GLU A 84 1.31 -3.08 -8.41
CA GLU A 84 2.11 -1.88 -8.58
C GLU A 84 1.77 -0.85 -7.53
N ARG A 85 2.76 -0.02 -7.22
CA ARG A 85 2.54 1.18 -6.40
C ARG A 85 3.03 2.38 -7.19
N LEU A 86 2.23 3.45 -7.13
CA LEU A 86 2.57 4.74 -7.71
C LEU A 86 2.61 5.73 -6.56
N ASP A 87 3.81 6.18 -6.26
CA ASP A 87 4.03 7.05 -5.10
C ASP A 87 4.41 8.43 -5.56
N VAL A 88 3.95 9.42 -4.82
CA VAL A 88 4.48 10.79 -4.92
C VAL A 88 5.26 11.04 -3.65
N LEU A 89 6.53 11.36 -3.83
CA LEU A 89 7.40 11.73 -2.73
C LEU A 89 7.58 13.22 -2.71
N ARG A 90 7.67 13.79 -1.54
CA ARG A 90 7.91 15.20 -1.36
C ARG A 90 9.03 15.40 -0.36
N LYS A 91 9.89 16.35 -0.64
CA LYS A 91 10.99 16.66 0.26
C LYS A 91 10.51 17.67 1.30
N VAL A 92 10.60 17.28 2.55
CA VAL A 92 10.18 18.09 3.68
C VAL A 92 11.31 18.08 4.69
N ASN A 93 11.80 19.27 5.05
CA ASN A 93 12.92 19.39 5.98
C ASN A 93 14.12 18.52 5.56
N ASN A 94 14.40 18.56 4.27
CA ASN A 94 15.54 17.85 3.68
C ASN A 94 15.41 16.32 3.75
N GLN A 95 14.21 15.80 3.94
CA GLN A 95 13.94 14.36 3.95
C GLN A 95 12.81 14.06 3.00
N TRP A 96 12.92 12.92 2.30
CA TRP A 96 11.85 12.48 1.41
C TRP A 96 10.76 11.79 2.22
N GLN A 97 9.52 12.16 1.94
CA GLN A 97 8.35 11.57 2.57
C GLN A 97 7.34 11.19 1.50
N ILE A 98 6.55 10.18 1.78
CA ILE A 98 5.49 9.77 0.87
C ILE A 98 4.32 10.73 1.06
N ALA A 99 4.03 11.50 0.01
CA ALA A 99 2.88 12.40 0.02
C ALA A 99 1.60 11.66 -0.33
N SER A 100 1.67 10.72 -1.27
CA SER A 100 0.54 9.89 -1.63
C SER A 100 1.03 8.56 -2.19
N ARG A 101 0.19 7.55 -2.09
CA ARG A 101 0.48 6.23 -2.62
C ARG A 101 -0.78 5.66 -3.25
N LYS A 102 -0.66 5.25 -4.49
CA LYS A 102 -1.72 4.54 -5.19
C LYS A 102 -1.27 3.10 -5.36
N ILE A 103 -2.10 2.17 -4.95
CA ILE A 103 -1.78 0.75 -4.99
C ILE A 103 -2.73 0.10 -5.98
N ILE A 104 -2.16 -0.58 -6.97
CA ILE A 104 -2.92 -1.24 -8.02
C ILE A 104 -2.62 -2.73 -7.93
N PRO A 105 -3.46 -3.51 -7.24
CA PRO A 105 -3.25 -4.95 -7.14
C PRO A 105 -3.49 -5.63 -8.47
N ASP A 106 -2.76 -6.70 -8.73
CA ASP A 106 -2.97 -7.50 -9.92
C ASP A 106 -4.21 -8.38 -9.82
N GLN A 107 -4.68 -8.61 -8.60
CA GLN A 107 -5.85 -9.42 -8.37
C GLN A 107 -7.08 -8.55 -8.24
N ALA A 108 -8.14 -8.94 -8.93
CA ALA A 108 -9.37 -8.16 -8.90
C ALA A 108 -10.15 -8.31 -7.61
N VAL A 109 -9.93 -9.42 -6.89
CA VAL A 109 -10.70 -9.72 -5.68
C VAL A 109 -9.76 -9.67 -4.48
N LEU A 110 -10.10 -8.85 -3.51
CA LEU A 110 -9.29 -8.66 -2.32
C LEU A 110 -9.95 -9.26 -1.07
N GLY A 111 -10.89 -10.18 -1.26
CA GLY A 111 -11.68 -10.68 -0.15
C GLY A 111 -10.89 -11.40 0.93
N VAL A 112 -9.76 -12.00 0.58
CA VAL A 112 -8.94 -12.69 1.57
C VAL A 112 -7.98 -11.77 2.29
N MET A 113 -7.85 -10.53 1.83
CA MET A 113 -6.92 -9.57 2.40
C MET A 113 -7.70 -8.57 3.23
N ASN A 114 -7.39 -8.47 4.50
CA ASN A 114 -8.09 -7.53 5.34
C ASN A 114 -7.39 -6.17 5.33
N LEU A 115 -8.07 -5.20 5.90
CA LEU A 115 -7.60 -3.82 5.87
C LEU A 115 -6.47 -3.53 6.85
N SER A 116 -6.01 -4.53 7.59
CA SER A 116 -4.89 -4.33 8.49
C SER A 116 -3.54 -4.33 7.77
N MET A 117 -3.52 -4.66 6.47
CA MET A 117 -2.29 -4.64 5.70
C MET A 117 -1.93 -3.24 5.26
N PHE A 118 -0.62 -2.95 5.26
CA PHE A 118 -0.09 -1.71 4.72
C PHE A 118 0.80 -2.05 3.54
N LEU A 119 0.29 -1.79 2.35
CA LEU A 119 0.98 -2.13 1.12
C LEU A 119 1.77 -0.94 0.60
#